data_a2a26b4cd1279276bf91b4d52009f7ca
#
_entry.id   a2a26b4cd1279276bf91b4d52009f7ca
#
_cell.length_a   1.000
_cell.length_b   1.000
_cell.length_c   1.000
_cell.angle_alpha   90.00
_cell.angle_beta   90.00
_cell.angle_gamma   90.00
#
_symmetry.space_group_name_H-M   'P 1'
#
loop_
_entity.id
_entity.type
_entity.pdbx_description
1 polymer ?
#
loop_
_entity_poly.entity_id
_entity_poly.type
_entity_poly.pdbx_seq_one_letter_code
_entity_poly.pdbx_strand_id
1 'polypeptide(L)'
;MNNQLSGEDIRRYSNRFWKWILGAVFFCALLIFSTGLGLFGKLPSFRDLENPKSNLASEVISSDDVILGTYFIQNRSNVRYDEISPNIINALIATEDIRFYSHSGIDFKRTFTILFHNLMGKKQGASTITQQLALNLFSEEG
;
A
#
# COMPACT_ATOMS: atom_id res chain seq x y z
N MET A 1 -4.44 51.15 17.55
CA MET A 1 -5.41 50.84 16.47
C MET A 1 -5.91 49.43 16.70
N ASN A 2 -7.07 49.26 17.35
CA ASN A 2 -7.69 47.94 17.57
C ASN A 2 -8.46 47.57 16.30
N ASN A 3 -7.85 46.74 15.45
CA ASN A 3 -8.51 46.20 14.29
C ASN A 3 -9.35 44.98 14.73
N GLN A 4 -10.46 45.22 15.41
CA GLN A 4 -11.42 44.16 15.71
C GLN A 4 -12.16 43.83 14.45
N LEU A 5 -12.00 42.58 13.98
CA LEU A 5 -12.76 42.09 12.82
C LEU A 5 -14.25 42.21 13.08
N SER A 6 -14.98 42.80 12.16
CA SER A 6 -16.44 42.90 12.23
C SER A 6 -17.06 41.50 12.22
N GLY A 7 -18.18 41.28 12.88
CA GLY A 7 -18.89 40.00 12.83
C GLY A 7 -19.24 39.54 11.43
N GLU A 8 -19.42 40.46 10.49
CA GLU A 8 -19.63 40.16 9.05
C GLU A 8 -18.36 39.64 8.40
N ASP A 9 -17.18 40.17 8.76
CA ASP A 9 -15.91 39.67 8.20
C ASP A 9 -15.62 38.25 8.68
N ILE A 10 -15.85 37.95 9.95
CA ILE A 10 -15.70 36.63 10.55
C ILE A 10 -16.62 35.63 9.80
N ARG A 11 -17.88 35.99 9.55
CA ARG A 11 -18.84 35.15 8.84
C ARG A 11 -18.43 34.91 7.38
N ARG A 12 -17.89 35.94 6.70
CA ARG A 12 -17.40 35.84 5.33
C ARG A 12 -16.19 34.91 5.23
N TYR A 13 -15.21 35.03 6.16
CA TYR A 13 -14.03 34.14 6.21
C TYR A 13 -14.42 32.71 6.56
N SER A 14 -15.31 32.52 7.54
CA SER A 14 -15.84 31.21 7.91
C SER A 14 -16.54 30.53 6.71
N ASN A 15 -17.40 31.23 5.99
CA ASN A 15 -18.08 30.68 4.83
C ASN A 15 -17.11 30.33 3.70
N ARG A 16 -16.07 31.14 3.47
CA ARG A 16 -15.02 30.79 2.49
C ARG A 16 -14.25 29.56 2.92
N PHE A 17 -13.85 29.47 4.17
CA PHE A 17 -13.16 28.32 4.74
C PHE A 17 -13.97 27.02 4.56
N TRP A 18 -15.24 27.04 4.92
CA TRP A 18 -16.11 25.88 4.70
C TRP A 18 -16.29 25.50 3.23
N LYS A 19 -16.39 26.47 2.33
CA LYS A 19 -16.43 26.19 0.88
C LYS A 19 -15.18 25.50 0.39
N TRP A 20 -14.00 25.92 0.87
CA TRP A 20 -12.74 25.25 0.51
C TRP A 20 -12.66 23.83 1.07
N ILE A 21 -13.10 23.61 2.32
CA ILE A 21 -13.17 22.26 2.91
C ILE A 21 -14.12 21.35 2.11
N LEU A 22 -15.32 21.82 1.83
CA LEU A 22 -16.30 21.07 1.05
C LEU A 22 -15.77 20.77 -0.36
N GLY A 23 -15.10 21.73 -0.99
CA GLY A 23 -14.45 21.52 -2.29
C GLY A 23 -13.36 20.47 -2.24
N ALA A 24 -12.52 20.48 -1.21
CA ALA A 24 -11.46 19.48 -1.01
C ALA A 24 -12.04 18.09 -0.77
N VAL A 25 -13.07 17.97 0.08
CA VAL A 25 -13.76 16.71 0.35
C VAL A 25 -14.41 16.15 -0.92
N PHE A 26 -15.09 17.01 -1.68
CA PHE A 26 -15.70 16.63 -2.96
C PHE A 26 -14.64 16.17 -3.96
N PHE A 27 -13.52 16.86 -4.07
CA PHE A 27 -12.41 16.49 -4.95
C PHE A 27 -11.82 15.13 -4.55
N CYS A 28 -11.59 14.88 -3.25
CA CYS A 28 -11.13 13.57 -2.77
C CYS A 28 -12.14 12.46 -3.07
N ALA A 29 -13.44 12.71 -2.87
CA ALA A 29 -14.48 11.75 -3.20
C ALA A 29 -14.52 11.45 -4.71
N LEU A 30 -14.34 12.46 -5.55
CA LEU A 30 -14.28 12.32 -7.01
C LEU A 30 -13.05 11.51 -7.44
N LEU A 31 -11.88 11.71 -6.81
CA LEU A 31 -10.69 10.91 -7.05
C LEU A 31 -10.92 9.44 -6.69
N ILE A 32 -11.48 9.15 -5.52
CA ILE A 32 -11.81 7.77 -5.11
C ILE A 32 -12.80 7.13 -6.08
N PHE A 33 -13.83 7.87 -6.48
CA PHE A 33 -14.81 7.38 -7.44
C PHE A 33 -14.18 7.11 -8.82
N SER A 34 -13.27 7.96 -9.28
CA SER A 34 -12.57 7.81 -10.56
C SER A 34 -11.64 6.59 -10.58
N THR A 35 -11.01 6.24 -9.42
CA THR A 35 -10.26 4.99 -9.30
C THR A 35 -11.16 3.77 -9.37
N GLY A 36 -12.35 3.83 -8.77
CA GLY A 36 -13.35 2.77 -8.87
C GLY A 36 -13.86 2.52 -10.30
N LEU A 37 -13.89 3.57 -11.13
CA LEU A 37 -14.22 3.47 -12.55
C LEU A 37 -13.05 2.98 -13.43
N GLY A 38 -11.88 2.75 -12.83
CA GLY A 38 -10.70 2.28 -13.56
C GLY A 38 -10.00 3.33 -14.43
N LEU A 39 -10.23 4.63 -14.18
CA LEU A 39 -9.59 5.72 -14.95
C LEU A 39 -8.08 5.79 -14.74
N PHE A 40 -7.58 5.27 -13.62
CA PHE A 40 -6.15 5.17 -13.30
C PHE A 40 -5.59 3.75 -13.46
N GLY A 41 -6.31 2.87 -14.17
CA GLY A 41 -5.97 1.47 -14.36
C GLY A 41 -7.04 0.54 -13.80
N LYS A 42 -7.06 -0.69 -14.28
CA LYS A 42 -8.00 -1.70 -13.79
C LYS A 42 -7.57 -2.16 -12.40
N LEU A 43 -8.50 -2.13 -11.45
CA LEU A 43 -8.26 -2.76 -10.17
C LEU A 43 -8.16 -4.29 -10.35
N PRO A 44 -7.20 -4.95 -9.69
CA PRO A 44 -7.09 -6.41 -9.75
C PRO A 44 -8.35 -7.06 -9.21
N SER A 45 -8.77 -8.16 -9.85
CA SER A 45 -9.90 -8.94 -9.34
C SER A 45 -9.52 -9.70 -8.07
N PHE A 46 -10.49 -10.08 -7.25
CA PHE A 46 -10.25 -10.96 -6.08
C PHE A 46 -9.54 -12.25 -6.47
N ARG A 47 -9.83 -12.79 -7.66
CA ARG A 47 -9.21 -14.00 -8.17
C ARG A 47 -7.71 -13.79 -8.46
N ASP A 48 -7.31 -12.63 -8.96
CA ASP A 48 -5.90 -12.28 -9.20
C ASP A 48 -5.14 -12.08 -7.88
N LEU A 49 -5.84 -11.64 -6.83
CA LEU A 49 -5.29 -11.51 -5.48
C LEU A 49 -5.11 -12.85 -4.78
N GLU A 50 -6.07 -13.79 -4.96
CA GLU A 50 -6.00 -15.14 -4.40
C GLU A 50 -4.99 -16.04 -5.10
N ASN A 51 -4.81 -15.86 -6.41
CA ASN A 51 -3.93 -16.66 -7.24
C ASN A 51 -3.02 -15.76 -8.08
N PRO A 52 -2.06 -15.06 -7.45
CA PRO A 52 -1.14 -14.21 -8.17
C PRO A 52 -0.28 -15.06 -9.11
N LYS A 53 -0.13 -14.60 -10.35
CA LYS A 53 0.79 -15.20 -11.31
C LYS A 53 2.21 -15.00 -10.79
N SER A 54 2.81 -16.03 -10.24
CA SER A 54 4.21 -16.00 -9.85
C SER A 54 5.06 -16.72 -10.88
N ASN A 55 6.20 -16.14 -11.24
CA ASN A 55 7.21 -16.79 -12.07
C ASN A 55 7.90 -17.87 -11.23
N LEU A 56 7.29 -19.05 -11.17
CA LEU A 56 7.87 -20.21 -10.49
C LEU A 56 9.00 -20.80 -11.34
N ALA A 57 9.94 -21.47 -10.65
CA ALA A 57 10.92 -22.28 -11.32
C ALA A 57 10.24 -23.43 -12.07
N SER A 58 10.62 -23.67 -13.32
CA SER A 58 10.21 -24.83 -14.09
C SER A 58 11.20 -25.96 -13.86
N GLU A 59 10.71 -27.13 -13.49
CA GLU A 59 11.55 -28.32 -13.26
C GLU A 59 11.53 -29.24 -14.49
N VAL A 60 12.69 -29.75 -14.85
CA VAL A 60 12.83 -30.83 -15.85
C VAL A 60 12.96 -32.12 -15.06
N ILE A 61 11.96 -32.99 -15.21
CA ILE A 61 11.84 -34.23 -14.49
C ILE A 61 12.04 -35.39 -15.45
N SER A 62 12.82 -36.40 -15.09
CA SER A 62 13.00 -37.62 -15.84
C SER A 62 11.77 -38.54 -15.71
N SER A 63 11.73 -39.62 -16.50
CA SER A 63 10.61 -40.60 -16.49
C SER A 63 10.50 -41.37 -15.17
N ASP A 64 11.52 -41.32 -14.32
CA ASP A 64 11.60 -41.91 -13.00
C ASP A 64 11.50 -40.89 -11.86
N ASP A 65 10.87 -39.73 -12.16
CA ASP A 65 10.60 -38.62 -11.23
C ASP A 65 11.86 -37.97 -10.58
N VAL A 66 13.02 -38.12 -11.23
CA VAL A 66 14.25 -37.46 -10.78
C VAL A 66 14.35 -36.06 -11.39
N ILE A 67 14.58 -35.03 -10.61
CA ILE A 67 14.78 -33.65 -11.09
C ILE A 67 16.16 -33.58 -11.76
N LEU A 68 16.17 -33.38 -13.08
CA LEU A 68 17.35 -33.24 -13.92
C LEU A 68 17.92 -31.83 -13.93
N GLY A 69 17.07 -30.84 -13.70
CA GLY A 69 17.45 -29.45 -13.65
C GLY A 69 16.27 -28.52 -13.44
N THR A 70 16.54 -27.29 -13.04
CA THR A 70 15.55 -26.26 -12.83
C THR A 70 15.87 -25.03 -13.69
N TYR A 71 14.86 -24.50 -14.38
CA TYR A 71 14.95 -23.26 -15.13
C TYR A 71 14.12 -22.18 -14.41
N PHE A 72 14.73 -21.06 -14.09
CA PHE A 72 14.05 -19.97 -13.38
C PHE A 72 14.59 -18.61 -13.80
N ILE A 73 13.69 -17.61 -13.87
CA ILE A 73 14.04 -16.19 -13.90
C ILE A 73 14.35 -15.74 -12.46
N GLN A 74 13.56 -16.24 -11.50
CA GLN A 74 13.78 -16.06 -10.07
C GLN A 74 13.64 -17.43 -9.39
N ASN A 75 14.66 -17.80 -8.60
CA ASN A 75 14.63 -19.07 -7.87
C ASN A 75 13.66 -18.96 -6.68
N ARG A 76 12.38 -19.21 -6.97
CA ARG A 76 11.29 -19.16 -5.98
C ARG A 76 10.58 -20.49 -5.94
N SER A 77 10.31 -20.99 -4.75
CA SER A 77 9.43 -22.12 -4.48
C SER A 77 8.24 -21.63 -3.65
N ASN A 78 7.05 -22.14 -3.94
CA ASN A 78 5.88 -21.86 -3.13
C ASN A 78 5.98 -22.63 -1.82
N VAL A 79 5.75 -21.93 -0.73
CA VAL A 79 5.67 -22.51 0.63
C VAL A 79 4.30 -22.15 1.20
N ARG A 80 3.65 -23.11 1.82
CA ARG A 80 2.38 -22.86 2.52
C ARG A 80 2.61 -22.08 3.80
N TYR A 81 1.65 -21.28 4.20
CA TYR A 81 1.76 -20.43 5.40
C TYR A 81 2.01 -21.25 6.68
N ASP A 82 1.41 -22.44 6.78
CA ASP A 82 1.56 -23.36 7.91
C ASP A 82 2.95 -24.03 7.97
N GLU A 83 3.72 -23.99 6.89
CA GLU A 83 5.09 -24.49 6.79
C GLU A 83 6.14 -23.42 7.16
N ILE A 84 5.73 -22.14 7.25
CA ILE A 84 6.64 -21.04 7.59
C ILE A 84 6.86 -21.00 9.10
N SER A 85 8.13 -20.92 9.51
CA SER A 85 8.44 -20.77 10.93
C SER A 85 7.82 -19.48 11.51
N PRO A 86 7.13 -19.55 12.66
CA PRO A 86 6.59 -18.36 13.34
C PRO A 86 7.67 -17.30 13.63
N ASN A 87 8.93 -17.72 13.83
CA ASN A 87 10.03 -16.80 14.07
C ASN A 87 10.32 -15.91 12.84
N ILE A 88 10.18 -16.46 11.62
CA ILE A 88 10.35 -15.69 10.38
C ILE A 88 9.22 -14.65 10.25
N ILE A 89 7.98 -15.07 10.51
CA ILE A 89 6.81 -14.19 10.48
C ILE A 89 6.98 -13.04 11.47
N ASN A 90 7.34 -13.37 12.72
CA ASN A 90 7.55 -12.37 13.76
C ASN A 90 8.72 -11.43 13.44
N ALA A 91 9.82 -11.95 12.89
CA ALA A 91 10.96 -11.13 12.47
C ALA A 91 10.57 -10.16 11.34
N LEU A 92 9.84 -10.64 10.33
CA LEU A 92 9.34 -9.81 9.24
C LEU A 92 8.45 -8.68 9.75
N ILE A 93 7.47 -9.00 10.60
CA ILE A 93 6.56 -8.01 11.18
C ILE A 93 7.31 -7.00 12.04
N ALA A 94 8.25 -7.45 12.87
CA ALA A 94 9.01 -6.58 13.74
C ALA A 94 9.93 -5.61 12.98
N THR A 95 10.46 -6.02 11.82
CA THR A 95 11.39 -5.22 11.02
C THR A 95 10.68 -4.29 10.06
N GLU A 96 9.66 -4.79 9.36
CA GLU A 96 9.00 -4.05 8.27
C GLU A 96 7.77 -3.28 8.76
N ASP A 97 6.95 -3.89 9.61
CA ASP A 97 5.65 -3.32 9.98
C ASP A 97 5.18 -3.76 11.37
N ILE A 98 5.81 -3.25 12.41
CA ILE A 98 5.53 -3.64 13.81
C ILE A 98 4.05 -3.49 14.22
N ARG A 99 3.26 -2.72 13.47
CA ARG A 99 1.83 -2.52 13.72
C ARG A 99 0.94 -3.20 12.69
N PHE A 100 1.46 -4.19 11.96
CA PHE A 100 0.76 -4.90 10.90
C PHE A 100 -0.66 -5.33 11.28
N TYR A 101 -0.87 -5.88 12.48
CA TYR A 101 -2.19 -6.30 12.96
C TYR A 101 -3.08 -5.16 13.49
N SER A 102 -2.59 -3.91 13.50
CA SER A 102 -3.30 -2.74 14.04
C SER A 102 -3.92 -1.85 12.97
N HIS A 103 -3.71 -2.15 11.69
CA HIS A 103 -4.24 -1.38 10.56
C HIS A 103 -4.72 -2.31 9.43
N SER A 104 -5.51 -1.77 8.51
CA SER A 104 -6.13 -2.52 7.40
C SER A 104 -5.38 -2.35 6.06
N GLY A 105 -4.03 -2.33 6.10
CA GLY A 105 -3.18 -2.22 4.92
C GLY A 105 -2.38 -0.91 4.84
N ILE A 106 -2.91 0.21 5.32
CA ILE A 106 -2.22 1.50 5.41
C ILE A 106 -2.15 1.91 6.88
N ASP A 107 -0.94 2.17 7.37
CA ASP A 107 -0.72 2.72 8.69
C ASP A 107 -0.71 4.25 8.63
N PHE A 108 -1.88 4.87 8.76
CA PHE A 108 -2.01 6.32 8.72
C PHE A 108 -1.17 7.03 9.78
N LYS A 109 -1.08 6.48 11.00
CA LYS A 109 -0.30 7.07 12.08
C LYS A 109 1.19 7.13 11.73
N ARG A 110 1.74 6.02 11.19
CA ARG A 110 3.12 5.95 10.72
C ARG A 110 3.33 6.88 9.53
N THR A 111 2.42 6.89 8.57
CA THR A 111 2.49 7.75 7.37
C THR A 111 2.58 9.22 7.74
N PHE A 112 1.73 9.72 8.64
CA PHE A 112 1.79 11.11 9.10
C PHE A 112 3.08 11.42 9.87
N THR A 113 3.53 10.52 10.75
CA THR A 113 4.77 10.71 11.51
C THR A 113 5.97 10.80 10.59
N ILE A 114 6.05 9.91 9.58
CA ILE A 114 7.17 9.87 8.65
C ILE A 114 7.13 11.06 7.68
N LEU A 115 5.95 11.49 7.24
CA LEU A 115 5.81 12.71 6.44
C LEU A 115 6.41 13.91 7.18
N PHE A 116 6.13 14.05 8.47
CA PHE A 116 6.69 15.11 9.31
C PHE A 116 8.22 14.97 9.46
N HIS A 117 8.74 13.74 9.67
CA HIS A 117 10.19 13.49 9.76
C HIS A 117 10.91 13.77 8.42
N ASN A 118 10.29 13.42 7.30
CA ASN A 118 10.85 13.68 5.97
C ASN A 118 10.93 15.18 5.67
N LEU A 119 9.95 15.98 6.11
CA LEU A 119 9.98 17.44 6.04
C LEU A 119 11.11 18.03 6.90
N MET A 120 11.52 17.34 7.97
CA MET A 120 12.67 17.71 8.82
C MET A 120 14.02 17.15 8.29
N GLY A 121 14.05 16.58 7.08
CA GLY A 121 15.26 16.06 6.45
C GLY A 121 15.66 14.64 6.86
N LYS A 122 14.85 13.95 7.67
CA LYS A 122 15.06 12.54 8.06
C LYS A 122 14.33 11.61 7.09
N LYS A 123 15.03 11.08 6.09
CA LYS A 123 14.43 10.14 5.13
C LYS A 123 14.12 8.80 5.80
N GLN A 124 12.85 8.47 5.93
CA GLN A 124 12.36 7.19 6.45
C GLN A 124 11.28 6.63 5.53
N GLY A 125 11.25 5.29 5.37
CA GLY A 125 10.20 4.60 4.61
C GLY A 125 8.92 4.45 5.43
N ALA A 126 7.78 4.70 4.79
CA ALA A 126 6.44 4.62 5.40
C ALA A 126 5.64 3.40 4.95
N SER A 127 6.14 2.61 3.97
CA SER A 127 5.40 1.51 3.38
C SER A 127 5.11 0.41 4.39
N THR A 128 3.90 -0.14 4.34
CA THR A 128 3.49 -1.31 5.10
C THR A 128 3.79 -2.59 4.31
N ILE A 129 3.79 -3.75 4.97
CA ILE A 129 3.93 -5.06 4.30
C ILE A 129 2.86 -5.21 3.20
N THR A 130 1.62 -4.81 3.47
CA THR A 130 0.52 -4.86 2.49
C THR A 130 0.79 -4.01 1.26
N GLN A 131 1.33 -2.80 1.43
CA GLN A 131 1.71 -1.93 0.31
C GLN A 131 2.88 -2.50 -0.50
N GLN A 132 3.89 -3.08 0.17
CA GLN A 132 5.00 -3.75 -0.49
C GLN A 132 4.52 -4.98 -1.29
N LEU A 133 3.61 -5.77 -0.70
CA LEU A 133 3.00 -6.91 -1.40
C LEU A 133 2.26 -6.46 -2.65
N ALA A 134 1.42 -5.43 -2.55
CA ALA A 134 0.69 -4.89 -3.70
C ALA A 134 1.64 -4.41 -4.81
N LEU A 135 2.71 -3.71 -4.45
CA LEU A 135 3.74 -3.30 -5.41
C LEU A 135 4.40 -4.51 -6.09
N ASN A 136 4.79 -5.51 -5.32
CA ASN A 136 5.46 -6.71 -5.89
C ASN A 136 4.55 -7.53 -6.80
N LEU A 137 3.24 -7.55 -6.54
CA LEU A 137 2.29 -8.32 -7.36
C LEU A 137 1.86 -7.59 -8.64
N PHE A 138 1.83 -6.25 -8.62
CA PHE A 138 1.19 -5.47 -9.69
C PHE A 138 2.10 -4.44 -10.36
N SER A 139 3.37 -4.30 -9.94
CA SER A 139 4.30 -3.33 -10.57
C SER A 139 5.04 -3.90 -11.80
N GLU A 140 4.98 -5.20 -12.05
CA GLU A 140 5.68 -5.84 -13.18
C GLU A 140 4.89 -5.83 -14.49
N GLU A 141 3.69 -5.22 -14.54
CA GLU A 141 2.87 -5.10 -15.76
C GLU A 141 2.99 -3.73 -16.46
N GLY A 142 4.07 -2.98 -16.20
CA GLY A 142 4.36 -1.68 -16.82
C GLY A 142 5.58 -1.72 -17.74
#